data_c6b7ce026d3181915d7874dd6f51015a
#
_entry.id   c6b7ce026d3181915d7874dd6f51015a
#
_cell.length_a   1.000
_cell.length_b   1.000
_cell.length_c   1.000
_cell.angle_alpha   90.00
_cell.angle_beta   90.00
_cell.angle_gamma   90.00
#
_symmetry.space_group_name_H-M   'P 1'
#
loop_
_entity.id
_entity.type
_entity.pdbx_description
1 polymer ?
#
loop_
_entity_poly.entity_id
_entity_poly.type
_entity_poly.pdbx_seq_one_letter_code
_entity_poly.pdbx_strand_id
1 'polypeptide(L)'
;VQTLRDEPELDFAVLVGSRALDTARPDSDWDIALQWSPHLDWLIALGRTETLGRALAQQLNVAPDAIDLIELRRANLAMRASVAEEGMPLAGEDSLAWARFLQRTWRELEDFYWDMHHAA
;
A
#
# COMPACT_ATOMS: atom_id res chain seq x y z
N VAL A 1 4.24 0.69 13.26
CA VAL A 1 3.49 1.83 12.73
C VAL A 1 4.31 3.12 12.80
N GLN A 2 4.96 3.37 13.94
CA GLN A 2 5.83 4.54 14.05
C GLN A 2 6.99 4.49 13.06
N THR A 3 7.53 3.31 12.80
CA THR A 3 8.56 3.11 11.79
C THR A 3 8.11 3.60 10.42
N LEU A 4 6.86 3.35 10.04
CA LEU A 4 6.31 3.82 8.78
C LEU A 4 6.12 5.33 8.79
N ARG A 5 5.65 5.89 9.90
CA ARG A 5 5.43 7.33 10.04
C ARG A 5 6.72 8.12 10.01
N ASP A 6 7.80 7.53 10.50
CA ASP A 6 9.11 8.17 10.56
C ASP A 6 9.91 8.03 9.27
N GLU A 7 9.43 7.24 8.31
CA GLU A 7 10.18 6.98 7.07
C GLU A 7 10.17 8.21 6.18
N PRO A 8 11.35 8.81 5.91
CA PRO A 8 11.42 9.98 5.02
C PRO A 8 10.98 9.60 3.62
N GLU A 9 10.26 10.49 2.96
CA GLU A 9 9.82 10.35 1.57
C GLU A 9 8.83 9.22 1.33
N LEU A 10 8.34 8.57 2.37
CA LEU A 10 7.20 7.68 2.26
C LEU A 10 5.93 8.52 2.28
N ASP A 11 5.19 8.54 1.18
CA ASP A 11 3.96 9.32 1.07
C ASP A 11 2.86 8.75 1.97
N PHE A 12 2.66 7.46 1.91
CA PHE A 12 1.69 6.78 2.78
C PHE A 12 1.93 5.27 2.78
N ALA A 13 1.34 4.60 3.77
CA ALA A 13 1.35 3.14 3.88
C ALA A 13 -0.01 2.67 4.40
N VAL A 14 -0.50 1.55 3.88
CA VAL A 14 -1.85 1.05 4.13
C VAL A 14 -1.80 -0.46 4.38
N LEU A 15 -2.37 -0.89 5.50
CA LEU A 15 -2.53 -2.31 5.77
C LEU A 15 -3.65 -2.86 4.88
N VAL A 16 -3.41 -3.97 4.21
CA VAL A 16 -4.38 -4.60 3.32
C VAL A 16 -4.45 -6.11 3.62
N GLY A 17 -5.28 -6.82 2.89
CA GLY A 17 -5.42 -8.26 3.05
C GLY A 17 -6.15 -8.66 4.31
N SER A 18 -5.91 -9.90 4.76
CA SER A 18 -6.67 -10.49 5.85
C SER A 18 -6.54 -9.73 7.17
N ARG A 19 -5.40 -9.11 7.43
CA ARG A 19 -5.20 -8.35 8.67
C ARG A 19 -5.95 -7.03 8.69
N ALA A 20 -6.20 -6.45 7.53
CA ALA A 20 -7.04 -5.25 7.43
C ALA A 20 -8.52 -5.59 7.59
N LEU A 21 -8.93 -6.77 7.14
CA LEU A 21 -10.32 -7.23 7.18
C LEU A 21 -10.67 -8.00 8.46
N ASP A 22 -9.72 -8.10 9.40
CA ASP A 22 -9.90 -8.83 10.66
C ASP A 22 -10.24 -10.31 10.45
N THR A 23 -9.72 -10.92 9.39
CA THR A 23 -9.88 -12.34 9.07
C THR A 23 -8.57 -13.09 9.20
N ALA A 24 -7.55 -12.44 9.75
CA ALA A 24 -6.22 -13.02 9.84
C ALA A 24 -6.14 -14.15 10.86
N ARG A 25 -5.30 -15.12 10.55
CA ARG A 25 -4.85 -16.17 11.48
C ARG A 25 -3.49 -15.76 12.04
N PRO A 26 -3.03 -16.39 13.12
CA PRO A 26 -1.72 -16.05 13.69
C PRO A 26 -0.56 -16.18 12.69
N ASP A 27 -0.67 -17.08 11.71
CA ASP A 27 0.33 -17.31 10.68
C ASP A 27 0.10 -16.52 9.39
N SER A 28 -0.91 -15.65 9.36
CA SER A 28 -1.18 -14.83 8.17
C SER A 28 -0.07 -13.82 7.94
N ASP A 29 0.24 -13.57 6.66
CA ASP A 29 1.19 -12.55 6.28
C ASP A 29 0.66 -11.14 6.59
N TRP A 30 1.59 -10.20 6.71
CA TRP A 30 1.29 -8.78 6.83
C TRP A 30 1.46 -8.15 5.46
N ASP A 31 0.34 -7.79 4.83
CA ASP A 31 0.33 -7.17 3.52
C ASP A 31 0.20 -5.65 3.70
N ILE A 32 1.23 -4.92 3.30
CA ILE A 32 1.27 -3.47 3.45
C ILE A 32 1.55 -2.85 2.09
N ALA A 33 0.59 -2.06 1.60
CA ALA A 33 0.77 -1.27 0.39
C ALA A 33 1.43 0.06 0.76
N LEU A 34 2.35 0.53 -0.07
CA LEU A 34 3.04 1.77 0.18
C LEU A 34 3.30 2.54 -1.10
N GLN A 35 3.50 3.85 -0.96
CA GLN A 35 3.87 4.71 -2.05
C GLN A 35 4.98 5.65 -1.60
N TRP A 36 6.10 5.59 -2.29
CA TRP A 36 7.21 6.52 -2.09
C TRP A 36 6.97 7.81 -2.85
N SER A 37 7.61 8.89 -2.40
CA SER A 37 7.60 10.16 -3.11
C SER A 37 8.05 9.97 -4.57
N PRO A 38 7.40 10.63 -5.54
CA PRO A 38 7.81 10.54 -6.94
C PRO A 38 9.20 11.09 -7.21
N HIS A 39 9.76 11.85 -6.27
CA HIS A 39 11.10 12.41 -6.40
C HIS A 39 12.19 11.43 -5.98
N LEU A 40 11.83 10.34 -5.33
CA LEU A 40 12.79 9.32 -4.91
C LEU A 40 13.12 8.41 -6.09
N ASP A 41 14.43 8.23 -6.34
CA ASP A 41 14.90 7.31 -7.36
C ASP A 41 14.37 5.90 -7.04
N TRP A 42 13.88 5.19 -8.06
CA TRP A 42 13.21 3.91 -7.83
C TRP A 42 14.17 2.83 -7.30
N LEU A 43 15.47 2.88 -7.64
CA LEU A 43 16.44 1.96 -7.08
C LEU A 43 16.65 2.21 -5.59
N ILE A 44 16.67 3.48 -5.21
CA ILE A 44 16.76 3.87 -3.80
C ILE A 44 15.48 3.45 -3.07
N ALA A 45 14.34 3.66 -3.69
CA ALA A 45 13.05 3.24 -3.13
C ALA A 45 13.02 1.72 -2.92
N LEU A 46 13.52 0.96 -3.87
CA LEU A 46 13.59 -0.51 -3.77
C LEU A 46 14.44 -0.93 -2.57
N GLY A 47 15.61 -0.32 -2.40
CA GLY A 47 16.49 -0.60 -1.26
C GLY A 47 15.85 -0.22 0.07
N ARG A 48 15.16 0.91 0.12
CA ARG A 48 14.43 1.34 1.33
C ARG A 48 13.26 0.41 1.66
N THR A 49 12.58 -0.08 0.64
CA THR A 49 11.50 -1.06 0.82
C THR A 49 12.04 -2.33 1.48
N GLU A 50 13.17 -2.84 1.02
CA GLU A 50 13.83 -3.99 1.61
C GLU A 50 14.18 -3.76 3.09
N THR A 51 14.82 -2.63 3.37
CA THR A 51 15.21 -2.27 4.73
C THR A 51 13.99 -2.11 5.64
N LEU A 52 12.96 -1.47 5.13
CA LEU A 52 11.71 -1.25 5.87
C LEU A 52 11.03 -2.58 6.21
N GLY A 53 11.00 -3.51 5.26
CA GLY A 53 10.43 -4.84 5.48
C GLY A 53 11.13 -5.59 6.61
N ARG A 54 12.44 -5.52 6.66
CA ARG A 54 13.23 -6.14 7.74
C ARG A 54 12.97 -5.49 9.09
N ALA A 55 12.88 -4.17 9.11
CA ALA A 55 12.59 -3.43 10.35
C ALA A 55 11.20 -3.79 10.89
N LEU A 56 10.21 -3.85 10.01
CA LEU A 56 8.84 -4.21 10.39
C LEU A 56 8.77 -5.66 10.91
N ALA A 57 9.48 -6.57 10.25
CA ALA A 57 9.53 -7.97 10.69
C ALA A 57 10.11 -8.09 12.09
N GLN A 58 11.17 -7.34 12.40
CA GLN A 58 11.74 -7.30 13.73
C GLN A 58 10.74 -6.80 14.76
N GLN A 59 10.06 -5.71 14.44
CA GLN A 59 9.10 -5.09 15.37
C GLN A 59 7.90 -5.97 15.63
N LEU A 60 7.45 -6.69 14.62
CA LEU A 60 6.30 -7.59 14.72
C LEU A 60 6.71 -9.00 15.21
N ASN A 61 8.02 -9.22 15.38
CA ASN A 61 8.57 -10.50 15.81
C ASN A 61 8.14 -11.64 14.89
N VAL A 62 8.26 -11.42 13.59
CA VAL A 62 7.95 -12.41 12.55
C VAL A 62 9.12 -12.56 11.60
N ALA A 63 9.12 -13.63 10.81
CA ALA A 63 10.13 -13.82 9.78
C ALA A 63 10.00 -12.74 8.70
N PRO A 64 11.11 -12.32 8.05
CA PRO A 64 11.02 -11.29 7.01
C PRO A 64 10.09 -11.64 5.85
N ASP A 65 9.94 -12.91 5.51
CA ASP A 65 9.05 -13.34 4.44
C ASP A 65 7.56 -13.30 4.82
N ALA A 66 7.25 -13.04 6.10
CA ALA A 66 5.88 -12.80 6.54
C ALA A 66 5.41 -11.37 6.28
N ILE A 67 6.31 -10.48 5.84
CA ILE A 67 5.99 -9.11 5.49
C ILE A 67 5.98 -8.98 3.96
N ASP A 68 4.84 -8.63 3.39
CA ASP A 68 4.70 -8.41 1.95
C ASP A 68 4.45 -6.92 1.71
N LEU A 69 5.44 -6.24 1.12
CA LEU A 69 5.35 -4.82 0.81
C LEU A 69 5.01 -4.63 -0.66
N ILE A 70 3.88 -3.99 -0.92
CA ILE A 70 3.32 -3.81 -2.25
C ILE A 70 3.52 -2.35 -2.68
N GLU A 71 4.32 -2.12 -3.72
CA GLU A 71 4.51 -0.78 -4.25
C GLU A 71 3.35 -0.41 -5.16
N LEU A 72 2.58 0.61 -4.75
CA LEU A 72 1.35 1.00 -5.46
C LEU A 72 1.61 1.59 -6.84
N ARG A 73 2.79 2.15 -7.08
CA ARG A 73 3.12 2.67 -8.41
C ARG A 73 3.18 1.59 -9.47
N ARG A 74 3.40 0.34 -9.05
CA ARG A 74 3.46 -0.82 -9.94
C ARG A 74 2.23 -1.69 -9.86
N ALA A 75 1.28 -1.33 -9.00
CA ALA A 75 0.07 -2.11 -8.81
C ALA A 75 -0.94 -1.85 -9.93
N ASN A 76 -1.66 -2.89 -10.32
CA ASN A 76 -2.75 -2.74 -11.27
C ASN A 76 -3.99 -2.11 -10.62
N LEU A 77 -4.98 -1.79 -11.42
CA LEU A 77 -6.19 -1.12 -10.94
C LEU A 77 -6.92 -1.96 -9.89
N ALA A 78 -7.00 -3.27 -10.07
CA ALA A 78 -7.69 -4.15 -9.13
C ALA A 78 -7.05 -4.08 -7.74
N MET A 79 -5.73 -4.10 -7.65
CA MET A 79 -5.01 -3.99 -6.39
C MET A 79 -5.22 -2.60 -5.77
N ARG A 80 -5.10 -1.54 -6.59
CA ARG A 80 -5.30 -0.17 -6.10
C ARG A 80 -6.72 0.04 -5.58
N ALA A 81 -7.71 -0.55 -6.26
CA ALA A 81 -9.10 -0.50 -5.81
C ALA A 81 -9.27 -1.18 -4.45
N SER A 82 -8.67 -2.35 -4.28
CA SER A 82 -8.71 -3.07 -3.01
C SER A 82 -8.11 -2.23 -1.87
N VAL A 83 -6.97 -1.57 -2.13
CA VAL A 83 -6.34 -0.68 -1.15
C VAL A 83 -7.26 0.49 -0.80
N ALA A 84 -7.89 1.11 -1.81
CA ALA A 84 -8.75 2.26 -1.60
C ALA A 84 -10.03 1.89 -0.83
N GLU A 85 -10.60 0.73 -1.11
CA GLU A 85 -11.88 0.31 -0.53
C GLU A 85 -11.74 -0.34 0.84
N GLU A 86 -10.71 -1.15 1.03
CA GLU A 86 -10.61 -2.04 2.20
C GLU A 86 -9.37 -1.78 3.05
N GLY A 87 -8.45 -0.95 2.57
CA GLY A 87 -7.20 -0.70 3.27
C GLY A 87 -7.37 0.11 4.54
N MET A 88 -6.50 -0.17 5.50
CA MET A 88 -6.43 0.57 6.76
C MET A 88 -5.15 1.41 6.76
N PRO A 89 -5.24 2.74 6.63
CA PRO A 89 -4.04 3.58 6.62
C PRO A 89 -3.22 3.43 7.91
N LEU A 90 -1.92 3.27 7.74
CA LEU A 90 -0.97 3.18 8.85
C LEU A 90 -0.10 4.44 8.95
N ALA A 91 0.11 5.12 7.86
CA ALA A 91 0.90 6.35 7.80
C ALA A 91 0.46 7.18 6.60
N GLY A 92 0.53 8.50 6.72
CA GLY A 92 0.24 9.41 5.63
C GLY A 92 -1.23 9.57 5.29
N GLU A 93 -2.13 9.19 6.17
CA GLU A 93 -3.58 9.28 5.95
C GLU A 93 -4.07 10.72 5.78
N ASP A 94 -3.32 11.68 6.28
CA ASP A 94 -3.65 13.11 6.14
C ASP A 94 -2.95 13.77 4.97
N SER A 95 -2.19 13.00 4.19
CA SER A 95 -1.38 13.57 3.11
C SER A 95 -2.20 13.85 1.86
N LEU A 96 -1.75 14.84 1.09
CA LEU A 96 -2.30 15.11 -0.22
C LEU A 96 -2.08 13.91 -1.17
N ALA A 97 -0.96 13.21 -1.01
CA ALA A 97 -0.65 12.04 -1.82
C ALA A 97 -1.72 10.94 -1.66
N TRP A 98 -2.16 10.69 -0.44
CA TRP A 98 -3.23 9.72 -0.17
C TRP A 98 -4.56 10.17 -0.79
N ALA A 99 -4.92 11.44 -0.62
CA ALA A 99 -6.15 11.98 -1.20
C ALA A 99 -6.14 11.85 -2.74
N ARG A 100 -5.01 12.16 -3.35
CA ARG A 100 -4.86 12.06 -4.82
C ARG A 100 -4.90 10.61 -5.29
N PHE A 101 -4.32 9.71 -4.52
CA PHE A 101 -4.39 8.27 -4.82
C PHE A 101 -5.84 7.79 -4.84
N LEU A 102 -6.63 8.15 -3.84
CA LEU A 102 -8.05 7.80 -3.76
C LEU A 102 -8.82 8.36 -4.96
N GLN A 103 -8.65 9.65 -5.25
CA GLN A 103 -9.35 10.30 -6.36
C GLN A 103 -9.02 9.66 -7.70
N ARG A 104 -7.74 9.40 -7.96
CA ARG A 104 -7.30 8.78 -9.21
C ARG A 104 -7.85 7.37 -9.34
N THR A 105 -7.79 6.59 -8.27
CA THR A 105 -8.27 5.21 -8.29
C THR A 105 -9.78 5.15 -8.54
N TRP A 106 -10.56 5.99 -7.85
CA TRP A 106 -11.99 6.04 -8.05
C TRP A 106 -12.36 6.49 -9.46
N ARG A 107 -11.64 7.45 -10.02
CA ARG A 107 -11.87 7.90 -11.41
C ARG A 107 -11.59 6.78 -12.41
N GLU A 108 -10.49 6.06 -12.23
CA GLU A 108 -10.15 4.94 -13.12
C GLU A 108 -11.17 3.81 -13.01
N LEU A 109 -11.70 3.56 -11.82
CA LEU A 109 -12.76 2.59 -11.62
C LEU A 109 -14.05 3.01 -12.32
N GLU A 110 -14.44 4.27 -12.22
CA GLU A 110 -15.61 4.80 -12.90
C GLU A 110 -15.46 4.64 -14.41
N ASP A 111 -14.31 4.99 -14.97
CA ASP A 111 -14.02 4.84 -16.38
C ASP A 111 -14.08 3.38 -16.81
N PHE A 112 -13.53 2.48 -16.00
CA PHE A 112 -13.55 1.05 -16.27
C PHE A 112 -14.98 0.52 -16.31
N TYR A 113 -15.80 0.85 -15.31
CA TYR A 113 -17.20 0.43 -15.28
C TYR A 113 -18.01 1.03 -16.42
N TRP A 114 -17.73 2.29 -16.76
CA TRP A 114 -18.39 2.94 -17.89
C TRP A 114 -18.08 2.21 -19.19
N ASP A 115 -16.81 1.89 -19.42
CA ASP A 115 -16.36 1.17 -20.62
C ASP A 115 -17.00 -0.22 -20.70
N MET A 116 -17.08 -0.92 -19.60
CA MET A 116 -17.72 -2.24 -19.53
C MET A 116 -19.20 -2.18 -19.96
N HIS A 117 -19.92 -1.14 -19.54
CA HIS A 117 -21.34 -0.98 -19.83
C HIS A 117 -21.61 -0.42 -21.21
N HIS A 118 -20.62 0.22 -21.86
CA HIS A 118 -20.77 0.87 -23.16
C HIS A 118 -19.93 0.22 -24.26
N ALA A 119 -19.24 -0.88 -23.94
CA ALA A 119 -18.49 -1.63 -24.94
C ALA A 119 -19.43 -2.27 -25.93
N ALA A 120 -19.11 -2.14 -27.21
CA ALA A 120 -19.91 -2.73 -28.27
C ALA A 120 -19.66 -4.23 -28.40
#